data_d198e017cd8c28f7b704a7ed554dac9f
#
_entry.id   d198e017cd8c28f7b704a7ed554dac9f
#
_cell.length_a   1.000
_cell.length_b   1.000
_cell.length_c   1.000
_cell.angle_alpha   90.00
_cell.angle_beta   90.00
_cell.angle_gamma   90.00
#
_symmetry.space_group_name_H-M   'P 1'
#
loop_
_entity.id
_entity.type
_entity.pdbx_description
1 polymer ?
#
loop_
_entity_poly.entity_id
_entity_poly.type
_entity_poly.pdbx_seq_one_letter_code
_entity_poly.pdbx_strand_id
1 'polypeptide(L)'
;MKRTKIFIVLGVVLATTLCTIICANATNSNSDTETPMSVQTESFQTQHTPATPINSYVDFTYAAERSVEAVVHVKVKMELKNNYESINPLLEFFFGIPSEPREPQYQEGSGSGVIISTDGYVVTNNHVIDNASTVEVVLNDKRSFEAKVIGTDATTDLALLKIEANNLPTIPFGNSDELKIGEWVLAVGNPLNLTSTVTAGIVSAKARNINITNNEMRIESFIQTDAAVNPGNSGGALVNTKGELVGINTAIASTTGAYTGYSFAIPTSIVNKVVNDLKTYSVVQRAVLGIQVAEITDKLQKEKDLETLQGVYIISINENGAAKDANLKEGDIITSINDIKISSVAQLQEQISKCRPGDYIKVDYIRGRNHNSVNIKLKNSSGNTNIIKLSDNNILGAKFKPVDSKIKNRYNLQYGLQISELESNSILSKEGIKKD
;
A
#
# COMPACT_ATOMS: atom_id res chain seq x y z
N MET A 1 -45.48 35.64 19.96
CA MET A 1 -45.49 34.23 19.49
C MET A 1 -46.85 33.66 19.03
N LYS A 2 -48.01 34.19 19.40
CA LYS A 2 -49.31 33.66 18.95
C LYS A 2 -49.78 34.14 17.57
N ARG A 3 -49.35 35.34 17.11
CA ARG A 3 -49.78 35.89 15.79
C ARG A 3 -49.09 35.26 14.60
N THR A 4 -47.84 34.84 14.72
CA THR A 4 -47.06 34.21 13.63
C THR A 4 -47.54 32.79 13.28
N LYS A 5 -48.07 32.04 14.26
CA LYS A 5 -48.61 30.68 14.01
C LYS A 5 -49.95 30.69 13.25
N ILE A 6 -50.75 31.75 13.40
CA ILE A 6 -52.03 31.89 12.72
C ILE A 6 -51.80 32.18 11.22
N PHE A 7 -50.81 32.98 10.84
CA PHE A 7 -50.48 33.23 9.43
C PHE A 7 -49.93 32.01 8.69
N ILE A 8 -49.18 31.12 9.37
CA ILE A 8 -48.67 29.90 8.76
C ILE A 8 -49.80 28.89 8.50
N VAL A 9 -50.75 28.76 9.40
CA VAL A 9 -51.90 27.86 9.22
C VAL A 9 -52.84 28.37 8.12
N LEU A 10 -53.05 29.67 8.03
CA LEU A 10 -53.89 30.30 6.96
C LEU A 10 -53.19 30.13 5.58
N GLY A 11 -51.87 30.23 5.50
CA GLY A 11 -51.10 30.05 4.26
C GLY A 11 -51.18 28.60 3.72
N VAL A 12 -51.12 27.59 4.60
CA VAL A 12 -51.22 26.17 4.21
C VAL A 12 -52.63 25.83 3.72
N VAL A 13 -53.69 26.36 4.34
CA VAL A 13 -55.10 26.11 3.93
C VAL A 13 -55.39 26.81 2.57
N LEU A 14 -54.82 27.98 2.30
CA LEU A 14 -54.99 28.64 0.99
C LEU A 14 -54.22 27.89 -0.13
N ALA A 15 -53.05 27.35 0.16
CA ALA A 15 -52.27 26.59 -0.83
C ALA A 15 -52.96 25.25 -1.22
N THR A 16 -53.59 24.55 -0.26
CA THR A 16 -54.30 23.31 -0.55
C THR A 16 -55.62 23.52 -1.32
N THR A 17 -56.34 24.60 -1.06
CA THR A 17 -57.56 24.96 -1.83
C THR A 17 -57.25 25.40 -3.26
N LEU A 18 -56.15 26.09 -3.48
CA LEU A 18 -55.69 26.50 -4.82
C LEU A 18 -55.29 25.28 -5.68
N CYS A 19 -54.65 24.30 -5.09
CA CYS A 19 -54.25 23.04 -5.77
C CYS A 19 -55.48 22.19 -6.21
N THR A 20 -56.52 22.14 -5.39
CA THR A 20 -57.77 21.38 -5.73
C THR A 20 -58.59 22.07 -6.83
N ILE A 21 -58.58 23.42 -6.93
CA ILE A 21 -59.24 24.14 -7.99
C ILE A 21 -58.50 23.99 -9.33
N ILE A 22 -57.17 23.93 -9.33
CA ILE A 22 -56.38 23.72 -10.54
C ILE A 22 -56.59 22.27 -11.08
N CYS A 23 -56.69 21.28 -10.23
CA CYS A 23 -56.96 19.89 -10.64
C CYS A 23 -58.38 19.69 -11.16
N ALA A 24 -59.36 20.42 -10.64
CA ALA A 24 -60.77 20.31 -11.09
C ALA A 24 -61.05 20.98 -12.46
N ASN A 25 -60.24 21.97 -12.84
CA ASN A 25 -60.37 22.64 -14.15
C ASN A 25 -59.63 21.93 -15.30
N ALA A 26 -58.77 20.91 -14.99
CA ALA A 26 -58.05 20.15 -16.00
C ALA A 26 -58.85 18.97 -16.59
N THR A 27 -60.08 18.71 -16.09
CA THR A 27 -60.88 17.56 -16.53
C THR A 27 -62.07 17.89 -17.43
N ASN A 28 -62.21 19.16 -17.85
CA ASN A 28 -63.34 19.58 -18.70
C ASN A 28 -62.82 20.38 -19.93
N SER A 29 -62.29 19.68 -20.93
CA SER A 29 -62.20 20.21 -22.30
C SER A 29 -62.38 19.10 -23.31
N ASN A 30 -63.35 19.35 -24.13
CA ASN A 30 -64.03 18.60 -25.18
C ASN A 30 -63.15 17.73 -26.08
N SER A 31 -63.77 16.59 -26.42
CA SER A 31 -63.53 15.77 -27.59
C SER A 31 -63.54 16.53 -28.91
N ASP A 32 -62.34 16.60 -29.54
CA ASP A 32 -62.26 16.74 -31.00
C ASP A 32 -61.42 15.61 -31.55
N THR A 33 -62.05 14.88 -32.44
CA THR A 33 -61.57 13.73 -33.19
C THR A 33 -60.42 14.15 -34.09
N GLU A 34 -59.19 13.82 -33.72
CA GLU A 34 -58.08 13.74 -34.67
C GLU A 34 -57.53 12.30 -34.68
N THR A 35 -57.41 11.79 -35.89
CA THR A 35 -56.88 10.48 -36.27
C THR A 35 -55.49 10.25 -35.66
N PRO A 36 -55.23 9.05 -35.04
CA PRO A 36 -53.93 8.75 -34.46
C PRO A 36 -52.89 8.53 -35.56
N MET A 37 -51.94 9.44 -35.67
CA MET A 37 -50.70 9.22 -36.37
C MET A 37 -49.94 8.13 -35.64
N SER A 38 -49.82 6.93 -36.28
CA SER A 38 -49.10 5.80 -35.73
C SER A 38 -47.59 6.13 -35.60
N VAL A 39 -47.17 6.47 -34.42
CA VAL A 39 -45.78 6.45 -34.06
C VAL A 39 -45.35 4.98 -34.01
N GLN A 40 -44.64 4.54 -35.05
CA GLN A 40 -43.92 3.25 -35.00
C GLN A 40 -42.88 3.35 -33.91
N THR A 41 -43.17 2.85 -32.73
CA THR A 41 -42.18 2.56 -31.71
C THR A 41 -41.40 1.35 -32.23
N GLU A 42 -40.23 1.57 -32.83
CA GLU A 42 -39.25 0.51 -33.00
C GLU A 42 -38.90 -0.03 -31.63
N SER A 43 -39.51 -1.14 -31.27
CA SER A 43 -39.10 -1.91 -30.13
C SER A 43 -37.73 -2.50 -30.42
N PHE A 44 -36.69 -1.93 -29.85
CA PHE A 44 -35.39 -2.62 -29.73
C PHE A 44 -35.64 -3.89 -28.92
N GLN A 45 -35.94 -4.99 -29.58
CA GLN A 45 -35.83 -6.30 -28.99
C GLN A 45 -34.34 -6.60 -28.81
N THR A 46 -33.79 -6.20 -27.67
CA THR A 46 -32.59 -6.84 -27.17
C THR A 46 -32.95 -8.31 -26.99
N GLN A 47 -32.43 -9.18 -27.84
CA GLN A 47 -32.42 -10.61 -27.60
C GLN A 47 -31.59 -10.83 -26.36
N HIS A 48 -32.24 -10.82 -25.19
CA HIS A 48 -31.69 -11.40 -23.99
C HIS A 48 -31.63 -12.89 -24.24
N THR A 49 -30.53 -13.42 -24.74
CA THR A 49 -30.17 -14.80 -24.49
C THR A 49 -30.21 -14.96 -22.98
N PRO A 50 -31.09 -15.78 -22.40
CA PRO A 50 -31.08 -16.03 -20.98
C PRO A 50 -29.71 -16.61 -20.67
N ALA A 51 -28.83 -15.82 -20.00
CA ALA A 51 -27.65 -16.38 -19.38
C ALA A 51 -28.18 -17.46 -18.44
N THR A 52 -27.84 -18.70 -18.72
CA THR A 52 -28.12 -19.83 -17.82
C THR A 52 -27.60 -19.38 -16.46
N PRO A 53 -28.41 -19.27 -15.42
CA PRO A 53 -27.95 -18.95 -14.09
C PRO A 53 -26.96 -20.05 -13.72
N ILE A 54 -25.67 -19.73 -13.66
CA ILE A 54 -24.70 -20.61 -13.04
C ILE A 54 -25.05 -20.58 -11.56
N ASN A 55 -25.83 -21.54 -11.12
CA ASN A 55 -26.26 -21.74 -9.74
C ASN A 55 -25.11 -22.33 -8.92
N SER A 56 -23.95 -21.70 -8.97
CA SER A 56 -22.88 -21.94 -8.02
C SER A 56 -22.83 -20.76 -7.06
N TYR A 57 -23.45 -20.92 -5.91
CA TYR A 57 -23.24 -20.01 -4.79
C TYR A 57 -21.74 -19.98 -4.49
N VAL A 58 -21.19 -18.79 -4.35
CA VAL A 58 -19.78 -18.65 -3.97
C VAL A 58 -19.69 -19.06 -2.49
N ASP A 59 -19.02 -20.18 -2.22
CA ASP A 59 -18.73 -20.65 -0.87
C ASP A 59 -17.36 -20.14 -0.46
N PHE A 60 -17.30 -19.33 0.59
CA PHE A 60 -16.06 -18.79 1.14
C PHE A 60 -15.45 -19.65 2.24
N THR A 61 -16.16 -20.70 2.70
CA THR A 61 -15.78 -21.51 3.86
C THR A 61 -14.41 -22.12 3.68
N TYR A 62 -14.16 -22.75 2.53
CA TYR A 62 -12.85 -23.34 2.23
C TYR A 62 -11.69 -22.34 2.29
N ALA A 63 -11.86 -21.17 1.65
CA ALA A 63 -10.85 -20.13 1.62
C ALA A 63 -10.61 -19.53 3.02
N ALA A 64 -11.68 -19.34 3.80
CA ALA A 64 -11.62 -18.82 5.16
C ALA A 64 -10.89 -19.80 6.10
N GLU A 65 -11.33 -21.08 6.16
CA GLU A 65 -10.72 -22.11 7.01
C GLU A 65 -9.23 -22.27 6.76
N ARG A 66 -8.82 -22.33 5.49
CA ARG A 66 -7.44 -22.46 5.09
C ARG A 66 -6.58 -21.25 5.47
N SER A 67 -7.16 -20.04 5.44
CA SER A 67 -6.42 -18.81 5.66
C SER A 67 -6.28 -18.45 7.14
N VAL A 68 -7.32 -18.70 7.93
CA VAL A 68 -7.39 -18.34 9.35
C VAL A 68 -6.24 -18.95 10.16
N GLU A 69 -5.86 -20.20 9.89
CA GLU A 69 -4.80 -20.88 10.62
C GLU A 69 -3.41 -20.27 10.40
N ALA A 70 -3.18 -19.69 9.21
CA ALA A 70 -1.90 -19.11 8.84
C ALA A 70 -1.82 -17.59 9.07
N VAL A 71 -2.92 -16.94 9.51
CA VAL A 71 -2.92 -15.54 9.89
C VAL A 71 -2.73 -15.40 11.38
N VAL A 72 -1.71 -14.65 11.79
CA VAL A 72 -1.23 -14.51 13.16
C VAL A 72 -1.47 -13.11 13.70
N HIS A 73 -1.51 -12.99 15.02
CA HIS A 73 -1.48 -11.71 15.70
C HIS A 73 -0.04 -11.26 15.93
N VAL A 74 0.28 -10.03 15.59
CA VAL A 74 1.60 -9.43 15.80
C VAL A 74 1.45 -8.38 16.90
N LYS A 75 2.13 -8.59 18.03
CA LYS A 75 2.21 -7.64 19.15
C LYS A 75 3.56 -6.96 19.13
N VAL A 76 3.56 -5.69 19.41
CA VAL A 76 4.79 -4.90 19.52
C VAL A 76 4.80 -4.11 20.83
N LYS A 77 5.99 -3.99 21.41
CA LYS A 77 6.23 -3.07 22.53
C LYS A 77 7.20 -2.01 22.03
N MET A 78 6.82 -0.77 22.24
CA MET A 78 7.62 0.41 21.91
C MET A 78 8.05 1.06 23.23
N GLU A 79 9.33 1.28 23.41
CA GLU A 79 9.84 2.02 24.56
C GLU A 79 9.56 3.51 24.35
N LEU A 80 8.75 4.10 25.22
CA LEU A 80 8.53 5.54 25.23
C LEU A 80 9.82 6.20 25.71
N LYS A 81 10.55 6.83 24.81
CA LYS A 81 11.66 7.70 25.19
C LYS A 81 11.09 8.90 25.93
N ASN A 82 11.11 8.85 27.24
CA ASN A 82 10.81 10.02 28.04
C ASN A 82 11.89 11.06 27.76
N ASN A 83 11.60 12.03 26.91
CA ASN A 83 12.36 13.27 26.83
C ASN A 83 12.11 14.09 28.10
N TYR A 84 12.53 13.57 29.22
CA TYR A 84 12.75 14.45 30.37
C TYR A 84 14.12 15.10 30.10
N GLU A 85 14.08 16.35 29.64
CA GLU A 85 15.16 17.28 29.96
C GLU A 85 15.54 17.05 31.41
N SER A 86 16.79 16.72 31.65
CA SER A 86 17.35 16.46 32.96
C SER A 86 16.82 17.52 33.93
N ILE A 87 16.02 17.08 34.89
CA ILE A 87 15.72 17.91 36.04
C ILE A 87 17.10 18.36 36.53
N ASN A 88 17.33 19.66 36.48
CA ASN A 88 18.59 20.31 36.80
C ASN A 88 19.17 19.64 38.04
N PRO A 89 20.40 19.06 38.04
CA PRO A 89 20.98 18.39 39.20
C PRO A 89 20.99 19.24 40.44
N LEU A 90 20.89 20.58 40.31
CA LEU A 90 20.71 21.55 41.38
C LEU A 90 19.35 21.42 42.09
N LEU A 91 18.27 21.05 41.39
CA LEU A 91 16.97 20.85 41.99
C LEU A 91 16.93 19.57 42.85
N GLU A 92 17.61 18.51 42.42
CA GLU A 92 17.79 17.28 43.18
C GLU A 92 18.59 17.53 44.47
N PHE A 93 19.65 18.30 44.35
CA PHE A 93 20.51 18.65 45.48
C PHE A 93 19.83 19.60 46.49
N PHE A 94 19.04 20.57 46.04
CA PHE A 94 18.40 21.57 46.92
C PHE A 94 17.05 21.15 47.47
N PHE A 95 16.30 20.30 46.79
CA PHE A 95 14.93 19.94 47.17
C PHE A 95 14.75 18.47 47.60
N GLY A 96 15.83 17.65 47.57
CA GLY A 96 15.82 16.29 48.08
C GLY A 96 14.79 15.38 47.40
N ILE A 97 14.47 15.65 46.13
CA ILE A 97 13.55 14.79 45.36
C ILE A 97 14.35 13.57 44.93
N PRO A 98 14.05 12.35 45.44
CA PRO A 98 14.79 11.17 45.04
C PRO A 98 14.56 10.92 43.55
N SER A 99 15.63 10.78 42.77
CA SER A 99 15.59 10.23 41.43
C SER A 99 15.35 8.73 41.54
N GLU A 100 14.12 8.32 41.78
CA GLU A 100 13.80 6.90 41.61
C GLU A 100 13.96 6.56 40.12
N PRO A 101 14.69 5.49 39.79
CA PRO A 101 14.71 4.98 38.42
C PRO A 101 13.28 4.59 38.07
N ARG A 102 12.60 5.42 37.27
CA ARG A 102 11.28 5.06 36.76
C ARG A 102 11.46 3.95 35.75
N GLU A 103 10.71 2.89 35.90
CA GLU A 103 10.66 1.80 34.91
C GLU A 103 10.33 2.41 33.53
N PRO A 104 10.98 1.92 32.46
CA PRO A 104 10.68 2.38 31.10
C PRO A 104 9.19 2.18 30.82
N GLN A 105 8.52 3.23 30.39
CA GLN A 105 7.12 3.13 29.98
C GLN A 105 7.07 2.52 28.57
N TYR A 106 6.28 1.48 28.39
CA TYR A 106 6.05 0.82 27.11
C TYR A 106 4.67 1.17 26.59
N GLN A 107 4.61 1.50 25.31
CA GLN A 107 3.37 1.53 24.55
C GLN A 107 3.23 0.22 23.78
N GLU A 108 2.06 -0.41 23.85
CA GLU A 108 1.75 -1.60 23.09
C GLU A 108 1.03 -1.23 21.79
N GLY A 109 1.44 -1.86 20.70
CA GLY A 109 0.79 -1.82 19.40
C GLY A 109 0.48 -3.23 18.92
N SER A 110 -0.38 -3.34 17.94
CA SER A 110 -0.71 -4.64 17.36
C SER A 110 -1.15 -4.56 15.91
N GLY A 111 -0.99 -5.66 15.22
CA GLY A 111 -1.44 -5.89 13.86
C GLY A 111 -1.56 -7.39 13.58
N SER A 112 -1.60 -7.73 12.33
CA SER A 112 -1.64 -9.10 11.84
C SER A 112 -0.37 -9.47 11.08
N GLY A 113 -0.16 -10.74 10.86
CA GLY A 113 0.90 -11.27 9.98
C GLY A 113 0.42 -12.52 9.25
N VAL A 114 1.12 -12.90 8.21
CA VAL A 114 0.84 -14.09 7.41
C VAL A 114 2.04 -15.03 7.45
N ILE A 115 1.84 -16.26 7.90
CA ILE A 115 2.86 -17.32 7.84
C ILE A 115 3.02 -17.77 6.39
N ILE A 116 4.21 -17.57 5.83
CA ILE A 116 4.51 -17.88 4.44
C ILE A 116 5.40 -19.12 4.26
N SER A 117 5.91 -19.66 5.35
CA SER A 117 6.73 -20.88 5.31
C SER A 117 6.58 -21.70 6.57
N THR A 118 6.68 -23.01 6.42
CA THR A 118 6.51 -23.98 7.52
C THR A 118 7.58 -23.89 8.60
N ASP A 119 8.72 -23.24 8.31
CA ASP A 119 9.84 -22.99 9.21
C ASP A 119 9.76 -21.65 9.95
N GLY A 120 8.66 -20.88 9.80
CA GLY A 120 8.38 -19.72 10.65
C GLY A 120 8.69 -18.34 10.07
N TYR A 121 8.77 -18.19 8.76
CA TYR A 121 8.75 -16.84 8.16
C TYR A 121 7.34 -16.27 8.16
N VAL A 122 7.21 -15.03 8.65
CA VAL A 122 5.95 -14.28 8.74
C VAL A 122 6.11 -12.93 8.05
N VAL A 123 5.19 -12.60 7.17
CA VAL A 123 5.10 -11.27 6.53
C VAL A 123 4.09 -10.42 7.30
N THR A 124 4.43 -9.16 7.53
CA THR A 124 3.54 -8.14 8.09
C THR A 124 3.81 -6.79 7.44
N ASN A 125 3.12 -5.74 7.85
CA ASN A 125 3.46 -4.39 7.41
C ASN A 125 4.62 -3.80 8.22
N ASN A 126 5.41 -2.93 7.57
CA ASN A 126 6.48 -2.20 8.24
C ASN A 126 5.93 -1.30 9.36
N HIS A 127 4.84 -0.56 9.10
CA HIS A 127 4.25 0.33 10.10
C HIS A 127 3.73 -0.40 11.34
N VAL A 128 3.42 -1.70 11.27
CA VAL A 128 3.01 -2.51 12.43
C VAL A 128 4.15 -2.70 13.42
N ILE A 129 5.39 -2.82 12.92
CA ILE A 129 6.56 -3.11 13.74
C ILE A 129 7.55 -1.93 13.84
N ASP A 130 7.20 -0.78 13.25
CA ASP A 130 8.06 0.39 13.26
C ASP A 130 8.30 0.88 14.69
N ASN A 131 9.57 1.18 15.02
CA ASN A 131 10.03 1.56 16.36
C ASN A 131 9.77 0.53 17.48
N ALA A 132 9.43 -0.72 17.14
CA ALA A 132 9.25 -1.77 18.12
C ALA A 132 10.58 -2.15 18.79
N SER A 133 10.60 -2.19 20.12
CA SER A 133 11.71 -2.74 20.91
C SER A 133 11.65 -4.27 20.97
N THR A 134 10.44 -4.84 20.98
CA THR A 134 10.20 -6.28 20.89
C THR A 134 8.98 -6.57 20.01
N VAL A 135 9.07 -7.68 19.27
CA VAL A 135 7.99 -8.19 18.43
C VAL A 135 7.65 -9.60 18.89
N GLU A 136 6.38 -9.84 19.18
CA GLU A 136 5.83 -11.16 19.55
C GLU A 136 4.79 -11.57 18.51
N VAL A 137 4.86 -12.81 18.04
CA VAL A 137 3.87 -13.41 17.14
C VAL A 137 3.06 -14.43 17.91
N VAL A 138 1.73 -14.26 17.92
CA VAL A 138 0.80 -15.20 18.53
C VAL A 138 0.03 -15.91 17.44
N LEU A 139 0.17 -17.23 17.42
CA LEU A 139 -0.49 -18.10 16.45
C LEU A 139 -2.00 -18.23 16.74
N ASN A 140 -2.75 -18.74 15.77
CA ASN A 140 -4.18 -18.99 15.95
C ASN A 140 -4.47 -20.03 17.06
N ASP A 141 -3.55 -20.98 17.31
CA ASP A 141 -3.61 -21.96 18.40
C ASP A 141 -3.12 -21.40 19.77
N LYS A 142 -2.91 -20.10 19.87
CA LYS A 142 -2.49 -19.33 21.04
C LYS A 142 -1.04 -19.52 21.49
N ARG A 143 -0.21 -20.26 20.75
CA ARG A 143 1.24 -20.30 21.00
C ARG A 143 1.84 -18.94 20.67
N SER A 144 2.70 -18.45 21.56
CA SER A 144 3.43 -17.19 21.41
C SER A 144 4.90 -17.41 21.15
N PHE A 145 5.48 -16.63 20.27
CA PHE A 145 6.91 -16.69 19.91
C PHE A 145 7.48 -15.29 19.82
N GLU A 146 8.67 -15.10 20.37
CA GLU A 146 9.45 -13.90 20.07
C GLU A 146 9.87 -13.94 18.60
N ALA A 147 9.69 -12.84 17.89
CA ALA A 147 9.97 -12.75 16.47
C ALA A 147 11.23 -11.93 16.21
N LYS A 148 12.16 -12.49 15.44
CA LYS A 148 13.31 -11.76 14.93
C LYS A 148 12.90 -11.01 13.65
N VAL A 149 13.17 -9.71 13.59
CA VAL A 149 13.02 -8.92 12.37
C VAL A 149 14.18 -9.27 11.42
N ILE A 150 13.87 -9.88 10.27
CA ILE A 150 14.85 -10.24 9.23
C ILE A 150 15.18 -9.02 8.39
N GLY A 151 14.18 -8.18 8.13
CA GLY A 151 14.34 -6.92 7.43
C GLY A 151 13.00 -6.23 7.23
N THR A 152 13.07 -4.95 6.92
CA THR A 152 11.91 -4.08 6.69
C THR A 152 12.08 -3.29 5.41
N ASP A 153 10.97 -2.87 4.85
CA ASP A 153 10.92 -1.99 3.70
C ASP A 153 9.82 -0.94 3.84
N ALA A 154 10.20 0.22 4.30
CA ALA A 154 9.27 1.35 4.48
C ALA A 154 8.68 1.86 3.15
N THR A 155 9.32 1.57 2.01
CA THR A 155 8.84 2.03 0.69
C THR A 155 7.63 1.24 0.21
N THR A 156 7.59 -0.08 0.47
CA THR A 156 6.44 -0.94 0.16
C THR A 156 5.57 -1.22 1.38
N ASP A 157 5.94 -0.72 2.56
CA ASP A 157 5.29 -0.99 3.83
C ASP A 157 5.24 -2.49 4.19
N LEU A 158 6.32 -3.23 3.91
CA LEU A 158 6.45 -4.64 4.23
C LEU A 158 7.57 -4.91 5.23
N ALA A 159 7.38 -5.95 6.04
CA ALA A 159 8.39 -6.48 6.95
C ALA A 159 8.38 -8.01 6.93
N LEU A 160 9.56 -8.60 7.07
CA LEU A 160 9.76 -10.04 7.20
C LEU A 160 10.25 -10.37 8.59
N LEU A 161 9.50 -11.23 9.27
CA LEU A 161 9.79 -11.74 10.60
C LEU A 161 10.17 -13.21 10.53
N LYS A 162 10.91 -13.71 11.53
CA LYS A 162 11.22 -15.12 11.73
C LYS A 162 10.92 -15.51 13.17
N ILE A 163 10.12 -16.55 13.33
CA ILE A 163 9.87 -17.21 14.61
C ILE A 163 10.50 -18.60 14.60
N GLU A 164 10.95 -19.07 15.77
CA GLU A 164 11.57 -20.39 15.92
C GLU A 164 10.47 -21.45 16.17
N ALA A 165 9.83 -21.86 15.07
CA ALA A 165 8.79 -22.89 15.06
C ALA A 165 8.84 -23.67 13.75
N ASN A 166 8.32 -24.89 13.76
CA ASN A 166 8.30 -25.79 12.61
C ASN A 166 6.89 -26.34 12.39
N ASN A 167 6.66 -26.88 11.19
CA ASN A 167 5.39 -27.48 10.79
C ASN A 167 4.20 -26.52 10.94
N LEU A 168 4.42 -25.26 10.63
CA LEU A 168 3.40 -24.23 10.69
C LEU A 168 2.46 -24.29 9.48
N PRO A 169 1.16 -23.95 9.66
CA PRO A 169 0.25 -23.75 8.55
C PRO A 169 0.68 -22.56 7.70
N THR A 170 0.50 -22.66 6.39
CA THR A 170 0.89 -21.61 5.43
C THR A 170 -0.20 -21.35 4.41
N ILE A 171 -0.25 -20.13 3.88
CA ILE A 171 -1.08 -19.78 2.73
C ILE A 171 -0.22 -19.85 1.47
N PRO A 172 -0.62 -20.59 0.42
CA PRO A 172 0.11 -20.58 -0.85
C PRO A 172 -0.03 -19.22 -1.54
N PHE A 173 1.06 -18.78 -2.19
CA PHE A 173 1.03 -17.57 -2.99
C PHE A 173 0.19 -17.76 -4.25
N GLY A 174 -0.81 -16.89 -4.44
CA GLY A 174 -1.55 -16.73 -5.69
C GLY A 174 -0.90 -15.67 -6.58
N ASN A 175 -1.38 -15.57 -7.81
CA ASN A 175 -0.91 -14.59 -8.78
C ASN A 175 -1.80 -13.33 -8.77
N SER A 176 -1.36 -12.26 -8.11
CA SER A 176 -2.11 -10.99 -8.06
C SER A 176 -2.21 -10.28 -9.41
N ASP A 177 -1.32 -10.59 -10.36
CA ASP A 177 -1.36 -9.98 -11.69
C ASP A 177 -2.55 -10.47 -12.51
N GLU A 178 -2.98 -11.71 -12.30
CA GLU A 178 -4.12 -12.33 -12.96
C GLU A 178 -5.47 -11.94 -12.36
N LEU A 179 -5.51 -11.35 -11.17
CA LEU A 179 -6.76 -10.89 -10.55
C LEU A 179 -7.50 -9.92 -11.47
N LYS A 180 -8.81 -10.08 -11.55
CA LYS A 180 -9.70 -9.21 -12.32
C LYS A 180 -10.59 -8.39 -11.39
N ILE A 181 -10.93 -7.19 -11.80
CA ILE A 181 -11.94 -6.37 -11.11
C ILE A 181 -13.25 -7.14 -11.09
N GLY A 182 -13.90 -7.19 -9.92
CA GLY A 182 -15.11 -7.96 -9.68
C GLY A 182 -14.87 -9.37 -9.12
N GLU A 183 -13.65 -9.88 -9.09
CA GLU A 183 -13.35 -11.17 -8.45
C GLU A 183 -13.51 -11.07 -6.93
N TRP A 184 -14.08 -12.13 -6.33
CA TRP A 184 -14.25 -12.25 -4.90
C TRP A 184 -12.91 -12.43 -4.19
N VAL A 185 -12.74 -11.71 -3.08
CA VAL A 185 -11.60 -11.81 -2.19
C VAL A 185 -12.04 -11.78 -0.73
N LEU A 186 -11.22 -12.37 0.15
CA LEU A 186 -11.42 -12.35 1.59
C LEU A 186 -10.26 -11.60 2.24
N ALA A 187 -10.57 -10.63 3.09
CA ALA A 187 -9.58 -10.01 3.96
C ALA A 187 -9.60 -10.74 5.31
N VAL A 188 -8.44 -11.27 5.70
CA VAL A 188 -8.25 -12.06 6.92
C VAL A 188 -7.25 -11.35 7.81
N GLY A 189 -7.60 -11.15 9.06
CA GLY A 189 -6.72 -10.56 10.08
C GLY A 189 -6.94 -11.24 11.42
N ASN A 190 -6.04 -10.97 12.38
CA ASN A 190 -6.17 -11.44 13.77
C ASN A 190 -6.03 -10.25 14.74
N PRO A 191 -7.02 -9.33 14.72
CA PRO A 191 -7.01 -8.17 15.60
C PRO A 191 -7.20 -8.59 17.05
N LEU A 192 -6.50 -7.91 17.98
CA LEU A 192 -6.73 -8.02 19.42
C LEU A 192 -6.54 -9.43 20.04
N ASN A 193 -5.93 -10.37 19.32
CA ASN A 193 -5.71 -11.76 19.77
C ASN A 193 -7.01 -12.47 20.26
N LEU A 194 -8.15 -12.08 19.74
CA LEU A 194 -9.43 -12.70 20.10
C LEU A 194 -9.70 -13.97 19.29
N THR A 195 -9.76 -13.82 17.98
CA THR A 195 -9.86 -14.88 16.95
C THR A 195 -9.65 -14.22 15.60
N SER A 196 -9.21 -14.97 14.60
CA SER A 196 -9.09 -14.44 13.25
C SER A 196 -10.45 -13.95 12.74
N THR A 197 -10.45 -12.78 12.14
CA THR A 197 -11.61 -12.14 11.53
C THR A 197 -11.52 -12.26 10.02
N VAL A 198 -12.60 -12.66 9.38
CA VAL A 198 -12.71 -12.79 7.92
C VAL A 198 -13.82 -11.88 7.43
N THR A 199 -13.53 -11.08 6.42
CA THR A 199 -14.49 -10.26 5.70
C THR A 199 -14.41 -10.55 4.21
N ALA A 200 -15.53 -10.52 3.49
CA ALA A 200 -15.59 -10.77 2.06
C ALA A 200 -15.91 -9.48 1.29
N GLY A 201 -15.37 -9.37 0.11
CA GLY A 201 -15.62 -8.30 -0.85
C GLY A 201 -15.09 -8.68 -2.23
N ILE A 202 -14.98 -7.72 -3.11
CA ILE A 202 -14.44 -7.91 -4.46
C ILE A 202 -13.19 -7.09 -4.70
N VAL A 203 -12.44 -7.43 -5.72
CA VAL A 203 -11.42 -6.54 -6.28
C VAL A 203 -12.11 -5.34 -6.91
N SER A 204 -12.08 -4.19 -6.25
CA SER A 204 -12.73 -2.96 -6.73
C SER A 204 -11.88 -2.21 -7.76
N ALA A 205 -10.55 -2.26 -7.61
CA ALA A 205 -9.58 -1.69 -8.55
C ALA A 205 -8.19 -2.33 -8.37
N LYS A 206 -7.31 -2.09 -9.33
CA LYS A 206 -5.89 -2.47 -9.27
C LYS A 206 -5.02 -1.24 -9.53
N ALA A 207 -3.75 -1.32 -9.12
CA ALA A 207 -2.76 -0.25 -9.30
C ALA A 207 -3.25 1.12 -8.77
N ARG A 208 -3.85 1.12 -7.56
CA ARG A 208 -4.28 2.36 -6.90
C ARG A 208 -3.11 3.03 -6.19
N ASN A 209 -2.95 4.31 -6.48
CA ASN A 209 -2.12 5.22 -5.69
C ASN A 209 -3.08 6.07 -4.82
N ILE A 210 -2.82 6.14 -3.54
CA ILE A 210 -3.67 6.83 -2.55
C ILE A 210 -2.97 7.98 -1.84
N ASN A 211 -1.70 8.24 -2.22
CA ASN A 211 -0.88 9.36 -1.70
C ASN A 211 -0.91 9.47 -0.16
N ILE A 212 -0.77 8.33 0.55
CA ILE A 212 -0.84 8.30 2.01
C ILE A 212 0.34 9.04 2.65
N THR A 213 1.47 9.13 1.97
CA THR A 213 2.65 9.84 2.49
C THR A 213 3.31 10.70 1.42
N ASN A 214 3.88 11.84 1.86
CA ASN A 214 4.66 12.76 1.03
C ASN A 214 6.07 12.23 0.68
N ASN A 215 6.32 10.92 0.75
CA ASN A 215 7.61 10.34 0.41
C ASN A 215 7.65 10.03 -1.09
N GLU A 216 8.43 10.78 -1.85
CA GLU A 216 8.58 10.66 -3.32
C GLU A 216 9.05 9.27 -3.80
N MET A 217 9.61 8.44 -2.91
CA MET A 217 10.14 7.11 -3.25
C MET A 217 9.16 5.97 -2.93
N ARG A 218 7.94 6.25 -2.48
CA ARG A 218 6.97 5.22 -2.13
C ARG A 218 6.39 4.53 -3.35
N ILE A 219 6.29 3.21 -3.28
CA ILE A 219 5.65 2.39 -4.31
C ILE A 219 4.21 2.14 -3.87
N GLU A 220 3.29 2.87 -4.46
CA GLU A 220 1.86 2.75 -4.21
C GLU A 220 1.18 2.16 -5.45
N SER A 221 1.04 0.85 -5.48
CA SER A 221 0.26 0.11 -6.46
C SER A 221 -0.57 -0.94 -5.73
N PHE A 222 -1.68 -0.49 -5.15
CA PHE A 222 -2.51 -1.33 -4.30
C PHE A 222 -3.63 -2.03 -5.06
N ILE A 223 -4.01 -3.22 -4.58
CA ILE A 223 -5.32 -3.81 -4.83
C ILE A 223 -6.31 -3.07 -3.93
N GLN A 224 -7.33 -2.46 -4.53
CA GLN A 224 -8.46 -1.92 -3.79
C GLN A 224 -9.55 -2.97 -3.67
N THR A 225 -10.14 -3.11 -2.48
CA THR A 225 -11.27 -4.00 -2.20
C THR A 225 -12.28 -3.32 -1.28
N ASP A 226 -13.54 -3.76 -1.34
CA ASP A 226 -14.59 -3.41 -0.39
C ASP A 226 -14.74 -4.47 0.73
N ALA A 227 -13.90 -5.50 0.76
CA ALA A 227 -13.74 -6.33 1.95
C ALA A 227 -13.29 -5.46 3.13
N ALA A 228 -14.02 -5.49 4.26
CA ALA A 228 -13.80 -4.58 5.36
C ALA A 228 -12.46 -4.85 6.06
N VAL A 229 -11.55 -3.88 6.00
CA VAL A 229 -10.31 -3.86 6.77
C VAL A 229 -10.42 -2.78 7.84
N ASN A 230 -10.11 -3.12 9.08
CA ASN A 230 -10.09 -2.23 10.23
C ASN A 230 -8.72 -2.28 10.93
N PRO A 231 -8.41 -1.33 11.83
CA PRO A 231 -7.20 -1.38 12.66
C PRO A 231 -7.02 -2.76 13.31
N GLY A 232 -5.83 -3.33 13.17
CA GLY A 232 -5.50 -4.69 13.59
C GLY A 232 -5.50 -5.73 12.46
N ASN A 233 -6.20 -5.50 11.33
CA ASN A 233 -6.10 -6.36 10.14
C ASN A 233 -4.87 -6.04 9.27
N SER A 234 -4.20 -4.90 9.48
CA SER A 234 -2.96 -4.52 8.80
C SER A 234 -1.90 -5.60 8.98
N GLY A 235 -1.24 -6.01 7.90
CA GLY A 235 -0.31 -7.13 7.84
C GLY A 235 -0.96 -8.49 7.63
N GLY A 236 -2.29 -8.59 7.69
CA GLY A 236 -3.06 -9.80 7.42
C GLY A 236 -3.19 -10.12 5.92
N ALA A 237 -3.85 -11.23 5.62
CA ALA A 237 -3.96 -11.74 4.27
C ALA A 237 -5.15 -11.15 3.51
N LEU A 238 -4.95 -10.87 2.21
CA LEU A 238 -6.03 -10.83 1.22
C LEU A 238 -5.90 -12.11 0.39
N VAL A 239 -6.95 -12.93 0.36
CA VAL A 239 -6.95 -14.22 -0.35
C VAL A 239 -8.07 -14.28 -1.39
N ASN A 240 -7.87 -15.07 -2.44
CA ASN A 240 -8.91 -15.39 -3.41
C ASN A 240 -9.82 -16.53 -2.89
N THR A 241 -10.85 -16.88 -3.64
CA THR A 241 -11.81 -17.95 -3.28
C THR A 241 -11.19 -19.35 -3.23
N LYS A 242 -9.95 -19.53 -3.72
CA LYS A 242 -9.18 -20.79 -3.61
C LYS A 242 -8.34 -20.84 -2.32
N GLY A 243 -8.37 -19.79 -1.50
CA GLY A 243 -7.52 -19.65 -0.32
C GLY A 243 -6.04 -19.39 -0.66
N GLU A 244 -5.76 -18.80 -1.82
CA GLU A 244 -4.43 -18.37 -2.22
C GLU A 244 -4.21 -16.91 -1.84
N LEU A 245 -3.03 -16.59 -1.29
CA LEU A 245 -2.64 -15.23 -0.94
C LEU A 245 -2.49 -14.38 -2.20
N VAL A 246 -3.25 -13.31 -2.32
CA VAL A 246 -3.18 -12.36 -3.44
C VAL A 246 -2.73 -10.97 -3.02
N GLY A 247 -2.69 -10.69 -1.70
CA GLY A 247 -2.16 -9.44 -1.16
C GLY A 247 -1.96 -9.47 0.34
N ILE A 248 -1.29 -8.44 0.86
CA ILE A 248 -1.16 -8.14 2.29
C ILE A 248 -1.98 -6.89 2.58
N ASN A 249 -2.98 -7.01 3.47
CA ASN A 249 -3.81 -5.87 3.89
C ASN A 249 -2.93 -4.79 4.54
N THR A 250 -3.06 -3.52 4.15
CA THR A 250 -2.17 -2.48 4.66
C THR A 250 -2.88 -1.22 5.13
N ALA A 251 -3.85 -0.71 4.37
CA ALA A 251 -4.43 0.61 4.63
C ALA A 251 -5.92 0.65 4.32
N ILE A 252 -6.56 1.70 4.87
CA ILE A 252 -7.91 2.14 4.49
C ILE A 252 -7.87 3.60 4.10
N ALA A 253 -8.65 4.03 3.11
CA ALA A 253 -8.93 5.44 2.92
C ALA A 253 -10.08 5.83 3.85
N SER A 254 -9.75 6.56 4.90
CA SER A 254 -10.74 6.94 5.92
C SER A 254 -10.36 8.28 6.55
N THR A 255 -11.33 9.14 6.75
CA THR A 255 -11.20 10.39 7.52
C THR A 255 -11.44 10.16 9.02
N THR A 256 -12.06 9.05 9.39
CA THR A 256 -12.44 8.71 10.77
C THR A 256 -11.57 7.62 11.40
N GLY A 257 -10.69 6.98 10.60
CA GLY A 257 -9.90 5.82 11.01
C GLY A 257 -10.67 4.50 10.97
N ALA A 258 -11.98 4.51 10.65
CA ALA A 258 -12.79 3.30 10.46
C ALA A 258 -13.02 3.02 8.97
N TYR A 259 -13.34 1.76 8.65
CA TYR A 259 -13.69 1.32 7.30
C TYR A 259 -14.85 2.16 6.70
N THR A 260 -14.66 2.63 5.48
CA THR A 260 -15.63 3.47 4.74
C THR A 260 -15.88 2.96 3.31
N GLY A 261 -15.63 1.68 3.04
CA GLY A 261 -15.80 1.08 1.72
C GLY A 261 -14.52 1.01 0.88
N TYR A 262 -13.38 1.48 1.40
CA TYR A 262 -12.11 1.51 0.68
C TYR A 262 -11.01 0.87 1.51
N SER A 263 -10.66 -0.36 1.17
CA SER A 263 -9.52 -1.08 1.74
C SER A 263 -8.46 -1.31 0.67
N PHE A 264 -7.20 -1.42 1.10
CA PHE A 264 -6.05 -1.56 0.21
C PHE A 264 -5.13 -2.68 0.68
N ALA A 265 -4.62 -3.43 -0.29
CA ALA A 265 -3.66 -4.49 -0.04
C ALA A 265 -2.47 -4.39 -1.01
N ILE A 266 -1.28 -4.74 -0.53
CA ILE A 266 -0.06 -4.82 -1.32
C ILE A 266 -0.12 -6.12 -2.15
N PRO A 267 -0.01 -6.07 -3.50
CA PRO A 267 -0.10 -7.25 -4.35
C PRO A 267 0.98 -8.29 -4.05
N THR A 268 0.65 -9.58 -4.16
CA THR A 268 1.63 -10.67 -3.96
C THR A 268 2.81 -10.63 -4.91
N SER A 269 2.66 -10.08 -6.09
CA SER A 269 3.78 -9.87 -7.02
C SER A 269 4.88 -8.98 -6.42
N ILE A 270 4.51 -7.94 -5.66
CA ILE A 270 5.44 -7.10 -4.90
C ILE A 270 5.92 -7.83 -3.63
N VAL A 271 5.00 -8.43 -2.86
CA VAL A 271 5.31 -9.15 -1.61
C VAL A 271 6.36 -10.22 -1.84
N ASN A 272 6.19 -11.07 -2.86
CA ASN A 272 7.10 -12.17 -3.16
C ASN A 272 8.52 -11.69 -3.45
N LYS A 273 8.66 -10.62 -4.25
CA LYS A 273 9.96 -10.02 -4.55
C LYS A 273 10.62 -9.44 -3.29
N VAL A 274 9.88 -8.68 -2.48
CA VAL A 274 10.39 -8.07 -1.25
C VAL A 274 10.83 -9.13 -0.24
N VAL A 275 9.99 -10.14 -0.01
CA VAL A 275 10.30 -11.26 0.90
C VAL A 275 11.57 -11.99 0.47
N ASN A 276 11.71 -12.33 -0.82
CA ASN A 276 12.89 -13.01 -1.34
C ASN A 276 14.15 -12.16 -1.19
N ASP A 277 14.06 -10.85 -1.39
CA ASP A 277 15.18 -9.94 -1.19
C ASP A 277 15.56 -9.82 0.28
N LEU A 278 14.58 -9.61 1.17
CA LEU A 278 14.82 -9.53 2.61
C LEU A 278 15.43 -10.82 3.17
N LYS A 279 14.94 -11.98 2.72
CA LYS A 279 15.48 -13.29 3.11
C LYS A 279 16.92 -13.49 2.64
N THR A 280 17.26 -13.02 1.44
CA THR A 280 18.56 -13.29 0.81
C THR A 280 19.61 -12.23 1.15
N TYR A 281 19.20 -10.97 1.21
CA TYR A 281 20.12 -9.82 1.30
C TYR A 281 19.88 -8.96 2.54
N SER A 282 18.82 -9.21 3.31
CA SER A 282 18.32 -8.39 4.43
C SER A 282 17.94 -6.97 4.02
N VAL A 283 17.94 -6.65 2.74
CA VAL A 283 17.57 -5.36 2.16
C VAL A 283 16.97 -5.56 0.77
N VAL A 284 15.97 -4.76 0.43
CA VAL A 284 15.29 -4.84 -0.88
C VAL A 284 16.19 -4.27 -1.98
N GLN A 285 16.39 -5.03 -3.06
CA GLN A 285 17.13 -4.62 -4.24
C GLN A 285 16.24 -3.81 -5.17
N ARG A 286 16.42 -2.49 -5.20
CA ARG A 286 15.56 -1.60 -5.99
C ARG A 286 16.14 -1.28 -7.34
N ALA A 287 15.41 -1.68 -8.38
CA ALA A 287 15.66 -1.23 -9.73
C ALA A 287 14.95 0.10 -9.99
N VAL A 288 15.58 0.95 -10.78
CA VAL A 288 15.01 2.22 -11.24
C VAL A 288 15.32 2.46 -12.72
N LEU A 289 14.40 3.12 -13.40
CA LEU A 289 14.62 3.64 -14.75
C LEU A 289 15.47 4.92 -14.74
N GLY A 290 15.38 5.70 -13.67
CA GLY A 290 16.01 7.01 -13.59
C GLY A 290 15.26 8.07 -14.41
N ILE A 291 13.95 8.16 -14.25
CA ILE A 291 13.05 9.11 -14.90
C ILE A 291 12.13 9.78 -13.90
N GLN A 292 11.72 11.01 -14.19
CA GLN A 292 10.54 11.62 -13.58
C GLN A 292 9.38 11.54 -14.56
N VAL A 293 8.21 11.24 -14.07
CA VAL A 293 7.03 10.95 -14.89
C VAL A 293 5.79 11.66 -14.40
N ALA A 294 4.80 11.82 -15.30
CA ALA A 294 3.47 12.34 -14.98
C ALA A 294 2.37 11.48 -15.59
N GLU A 295 1.21 11.50 -14.93
CA GLU A 295 -0.05 11.03 -15.54
C GLU A 295 -0.43 11.92 -16.72
N ILE A 296 -0.89 11.31 -17.81
CA ILE A 296 -1.39 12.05 -18.97
C ILE A 296 -2.83 12.47 -18.67
N THR A 297 -2.99 13.72 -18.24
CA THR A 297 -4.31 14.34 -18.07
C THR A 297 -4.78 14.99 -19.37
N ASP A 298 -6.09 15.26 -19.51
CA ASP A 298 -6.64 16.01 -20.64
C ASP A 298 -5.94 17.36 -20.84
N LYS A 299 -5.56 18.03 -19.74
CA LYS A 299 -4.80 19.26 -19.76
C LYS A 299 -3.41 19.08 -20.37
N LEU A 300 -2.66 18.07 -19.90
CA LEU A 300 -1.31 17.79 -20.39
C LEU A 300 -1.34 17.35 -21.86
N GLN A 301 -2.33 16.54 -22.23
CA GLN A 301 -2.52 16.10 -23.62
C GLN A 301 -2.67 17.31 -24.56
N LYS A 302 -3.55 18.26 -24.24
CA LYS A 302 -3.78 19.45 -25.04
C LYS A 302 -2.59 20.41 -25.05
N GLU A 303 -1.91 20.57 -23.91
CA GLU A 303 -0.74 21.46 -23.78
C GLU A 303 0.45 20.96 -24.58
N LYS A 304 0.66 19.64 -24.65
CA LYS A 304 1.80 19.00 -25.34
C LYS A 304 1.45 18.39 -26.69
N ASP A 305 0.20 18.53 -27.16
CA ASP A 305 -0.32 17.94 -28.42
C ASP A 305 -0.06 16.42 -28.50
N LEU A 306 -0.38 15.69 -27.41
CA LEU A 306 -0.14 14.25 -27.30
C LEU A 306 -1.26 13.48 -28.02
N GLU A 307 -0.90 12.38 -28.70
CA GLU A 307 -1.87 11.55 -29.45
C GLU A 307 -2.79 10.72 -28.55
N THR A 308 -2.41 10.50 -27.29
CA THR A 308 -3.08 9.55 -26.41
C THR A 308 -3.25 10.09 -24.99
N LEU A 309 -4.30 9.64 -24.32
CA LEU A 309 -4.48 9.74 -22.87
C LEU A 309 -3.96 8.50 -22.13
N GLN A 310 -3.48 7.48 -22.88
CA GLN A 310 -2.95 6.24 -22.33
C GLN A 310 -1.43 6.30 -22.22
N GLY A 311 -0.89 5.73 -21.13
CA GLY A 311 0.54 5.69 -20.90
C GLY A 311 1.00 6.70 -19.84
N VAL A 312 2.31 6.82 -19.71
CA VAL A 312 2.98 7.67 -18.72
C VAL A 312 3.99 8.58 -19.41
N TYR A 313 3.85 9.87 -19.23
CA TYR A 313 4.69 10.90 -19.86
C TYR A 313 6.00 11.08 -19.10
N ILE A 314 7.15 11.05 -19.81
CA ILE A 314 8.47 11.32 -19.25
C ILE A 314 8.70 12.84 -19.19
N ILE A 315 8.82 13.37 -17.96
CA ILE A 315 9.10 14.79 -17.71
C ILE A 315 10.59 15.06 -17.83
N SER A 316 11.43 14.21 -17.22
CA SER A 316 12.89 14.36 -17.22
C SER A 316 13.58 13.01 -17.05
N ILE A 317 14.88 12.97 -17.40
CA ILE A 317 15.72 11.77 -17.34
C ILE A 317 16.99 12.08 -16.56
N ASN A 318 17.33 11.20 -15.61
CA ASN A 318 18.57 11.30 -14.84
C ASN A 318 19.78 10.92 -15.73
N GLU A 319 20.84 11.70 -15.70
CA GLU A 319 22.04 11.48 -16.51
C GLU A 319 22.69 10.10 -16.32
N ASN A 320 22.66 9.56 -15.10
CA ASN A 320 23.21 8.23 -14.79
C ASN A 320 22.13 7.12 -14.80
N GLY A 321 20.91 7.44 -15.26
CA GLY A 321 19.75 6.53 -15.26
C GLY A 321 19.79 5.47 -16.35
N ALA A 322 19.10 4.34 -16.15
CA ALA A 322 18.96 3.28 -17.16
C ALA A 322 18.24 3.77 -18.44
N ALA A 323 17.27 4.68 -18.28
CA ALA A 323 16.55 5.29 -19.40
C ALA A 323 17.46 6.12 -20.31
N LYS A 324 18.46 6.80 -19.75
CA LYS A 324 19.45 7.57 -20.52
C LYS A 324 20.31 6.67 -21.39
N ASP A 325 20.82 5.56 -20.83
CA ASP A 325 21.62 4.58 -21.58
C ASP A 325 20.82 3.95 -22.73
N ALA A 326 19.50 3.80 -22.54
CA ALA A 326 18.57 3.28 -23.56
C ALA A 326 18.08 4.34 -24.55
N ASN A 327 18.60 5.57 -24.49
CA ASN A 327 18.21 6.69 -25.35
C ASN A 327 16.72 7.06 -25.30
N LEU A 328 16.04 6.80 -24.16
CA LEU A 328 14.76 7.44 -23.88
C LEU A 328 14.96 8.96 -23.73
N LYS A 329 13.92 9.71 -24.03
CA LYS A 329 13.97 11.18 -24.01
C LYS A 329 12.79 11.76 -23.24
N GLU A 330 12.98 12.98 -22.79
CA GLU A 330 11.89 13.81 -22.32
C GLU A 330 10.83 13.96 -23.43
N GLY A 331 9.56 13.85 -23.05
CA GLY A 331 8.46 13.85 -24.00
C GLY A 331 8.06 12.46 -24.55
N ASP A 332 8.81 11.39 -24.25
CA ASP A 332 8.38 10.03 -24.58
C ASP A 332 7.20 9.62 -23.68
N ILE A 333 6.30 8.80 -24.24
CA ILE A 333 5.17 8.23 -23.51
C ILE A 333 5.39 6.73 -23.38
N ILE A 334 5.61 6.21 -22.18
CA ILE A 334 5.72 4.77 -21.93
C ILE A 334 4.32 4.16 -22.00
N THR A 335 4.13 3.14 -22.86
CA THR A 335 2.84 2.49 -23.11
C THR A 335 2.78 1.04 -22.66
N SER A 336 3.94 0.36 -22.58
CA SER A 336 4.01 -1.00 -22.01
C SER A 336 5.38 -1.30 -21.41
N ILE A 337 5.41 -2.26 -20.49
CA ILE A 337 6.62 -2.92 -19.98
C ILE A 337 6.41 -4.42 -20.04
N ASN A 338 7.34 -5.14 -20.70
CA ASN A 338 7.27 -6.59 -20.89
C ASN A 338 5.90 -7.03 -21.41
N ASP A 339 5.39 -6.35 -22.42
CA ASP A 339 4.08 -6.55 -23.06
C ASP A 339 2.85 -6.29 -22.17
N ILE A 340 3.07 -5.82 -20.92
CA ILE A 340 2.00 -5.39 -20.01
C ILE A 340 1.72 -3.91 -20.26
N LYS A 341 0.48 -3.58 -20.61
CA LYS A 341 0.04 -2.18 -20.83
C LYS A 341 0.21 -1.33 -19.57
N ILE A 342 0.75 -0.14 -19.76
CA ILE A 342 0.90 0.88 -18.74
C ILE A 342 -0.05 2.03 -19.05
N SER A 343 -0.96 2.33 -18.14
CA SER A 343 -1.91 3.44 -18.24
C SER A 343 -1.80 4.43 -17.10
N SER A 344 -0.98 4.15 -16.08
CA SER A 344 -0.77 5.03 -14.91
C SER A 344 0.64 4.91 -14.36
N VAL A 345 1.07 5.92 -13.61
CA VAL A 345 2.37 5.94 -12.90
C VAL A 345 2.43 4.78 -11.90
N ALA A 346 1.33 4.46 -11.22
CA ALA A 346 1.26 3.34 -10.29
C ALA A 346 1.55 1.99 -10.97
N GLN A 347 0.98 1.75 -12.17
CA GLN A 347 1.29 0.55 -12.95
C GLN A 347 2.76 0.50 -13.39
N LEU A 348 3.33 1.62 -13.81
CA LEU A 348 4.74 1.71 -14.15
C LEU A 348 5.61 1.35 -12.93
N GLN A 349 5.35 1.95 -11.77
CA GLN A 349 6.05 1.67 -10.53
C GLN A 349 5.93 0.20 -10.12
N GLU A 350 4.75 -0.38 -10.25
CA GLU A 350 4.52 -1.80 -9.97
C GLU A 350 5.42 -2.69 -10.83
N GLN A 351 5.43 -2.50 -12.16
CA GLN A 351 6.24 -3.34 -13.04
C GLN A 351 7.74 -3.20 -12.75
N ILE A 352 8.23 -1.98 -12.50
CA ILE A 352 9.64 -1.76 -12.14
C ILE A 352 9.97 -2.36 -10.77
N SER A 353 9.05 -2.28 -9.80
CA SER A 353 9.28 -2.78 -8.43
C SER A 353 9.48 -4.29 -8.35
N LYS A 354 8.99 -5.04 -9.33
CA LYS A 354 9.18 -6.50 -9.46
C LYS A 354 10.60 -6.88 -9.90
N CYS A 355 11.37 -5.92 -10.43
CA CYS A 355 12.69 -6.12 -11.01
C CYS A 355 13.82 -5.82 -10.01
N ARG A 356 15.01 -6.31 -10.34
CA ARG A 356 16.26 -6.02 -9.63
C ARG A 356 17.22 -5.23 -10.51
N PRO A 357 18.18 -4.52 -9.92
CA PRO A 357 19.30 -3.94 -10.69
C PRO A 357 20.00 -5.02 -11.50
N GLY A 358 20.18 -4.77 -12.79
CA GLY A 358 20.76 -5.72 -13.74
C GLY A 358 19.75 -6.48 -14.59
N ASP A 359 18.48 -6.53 -14.20
CA ASP A 359 17.42 -7.12 -15.01
C ASP A 359 17.18 -6.30 -16.29
N TYR A 360 16.76 -7.00 -17.34
CA TYR A 360 16.35 -6.39 -18.59
C TYR A 360 14.84 -6.33 -18.68
N ILE A 361 14.32 -5.18 -19.12
CA ILE A 361 12.91 -5.00 -19.44
C ILE A 361 12.76 -4.48 -20.86
N LYS A 362 11.70 -4.93 -21.55
CA LYS A 362 11.25 -4.37 -22.83
C LYS A 362 10.31 -3.20 -22.53
N VAL A 363 10.61 -2.03 -23.04
CA VAL A 363 9.78 -0.84 -22.91
C VAL A 363 9.27 -0.43 -24.27
N ASP A 364 7.94 -0.41 -24.45
CA ASP A 364 7.32 0.18 -25.61
C ASP A 364 6.91 1.61 -25.29
N TYR A 365 7.19 2.52 -26.21
CA TYR A 365 6.96 3.95 -26.00
C TYR A 365 6.59 4.67 -27.29
N ILE A 366 5.94 5.80 -27.17
CA ILE A 366 5.59 6.70 -28.27
C ILE A 366 6.52 7.92 -28.19
N ARG A 367 7.18 8.26 -29.31
CA ARG A 367 7.96 9.48 -29.48
C ARG A 367 7.42 10.29 -30.63
N GLY A 368 6.82 11.43 -30.35
CA GLY A 368 6.01 12.16 -31.33
C GLY A 368 4.84 11.29 -31.76
N ARG A 369 4.85 10.83 -33.03
CA ARG A 369 3.84 9.93 -33.61
C ARG A 369 4.36 8.52 -33.89
N ASN A 370 5.59 8.21 -33.46
CA ASN A 370 6.22 6.92 -33.78
C ASN A 370 6.16 6.00 -32.55
N HIS A 371 5.66 4.78 -32.76
CA HIS A 371 5.74 3.68 -31.80
C HIS A 371 7.12 3.03 -31.88
N ASN A 372 7.77 2.88 -30.74
CA ASN A 372 9.12 2.37 -30.60
C ASN A 372 9.18 1.34 -29.49
N SER A 373 10.20 0.48 -29.54
CA SER A 373 10.49 -0.49 -28.50
C SER A 373 11.99 -0.51 -28.20
N VAL A 374 12.34 -0.66 -26.94
CA VAL A 374 13.74 -0.73 -26.50
C VAL A 374 13.90 -1.66 -25.32
N ASN A 375 14.99 -2.43 -25.28
CA ASN A 375 15.37 -3.23 -24.12
C ASN A 375 16.28 -2.41 -23.20
N ILE A 376 15.90 -2.31 -21.93
CA ILE A 376 16.59 -1.49 -20.92
C ILE A 376 17.13 -2.38 -19.83
N LYS A 377 18.43 -2.26 -19.55
CA LYS A 377 19.07 -2.86 -18.38
C LYS A 377 18.89 -1.94 -17.19
N LEU A 378 18.10 -2.36 -16.20
CA LEU A 378 17.78 -1.56 -15.04
C LEU A 378 19.00 -1.37 -14.13
N LYS A 379 19.05 -0.22 -13.47
CA LYS A 379 20.09 0.16 -12.51
C LYS A 379 19.49 0.39 -11.13
N ASN A 380 20.33 0.47 -10.10
CA ASN A 380 19.93 0.96 -8.79
C ASN A 380 19.96 2.51 -8.74
N SER A 381 19.58 3.10 -7.62
CA SER A 381 19.57 4.56 -7.44
C SER A 381 20.96 5.22 -7.56
N SER A 382 22.04 4.45 -7.37
CA SER A 382 23.43 4.90 -7.57
C SER A 382 23.90 4.81 -9.03
N GLY A 383 23.02 4.42 -9.96
CA GLY A 383 23.34 4.34 -11.40
C GLY A 383 24.17 3.12 -11.80
N ASN A 384 24.19 2.05 -10.99
CA ASN A 384 24.90 0.81 -11.28
C ASN A 384 24.01 -0.42 -11.03
N THR A 385 24.57 -1.63 -11.24
CA THR A 385 23.83 -2.89 -11.08
C THR A 385 24.29 -3.70 -9.86
N ASN A 386 25.02 -3.09 -8.93
CA ASN A 386 25.56 -3.77 -7.76
C ASN A 386 24.43 -4.17 -6.81
N ILE A 387 24.55 -5.36 -6.26
CA ILE A 387 23.68 -5.86 -5.20
C ILE A 387 24.14 -5.29 -3.87
N ILE A 388 23.20 -4.75 -3.11
CA ILE A 388 23.44 -4.24 -1.76
C ILE A 388 23.16 -5.38 -0.77
N LYS A 389 24.13 -5.70 0.11
CA LYS A 389 23.94 -6.65 1.21
C LYS A 389 24.17 -5.92 2.53
N LEU A 390 23.22 -6.06 3.45
CA LEU A 390 23.39 -5.52 4.81
C LEU A 390 24.49 -6.24 5.61
N SER A 391 24.81 -7.50 5.23
CA SER A 391 25.87 -8.30 5.87
C SER A 391 27.26 -7.65 5.79
N ASP A 392 27.46 -6.72 4.87
CA ASP A 392 28.77 -6.09 4.71
C ASP A 392 28.98 -4.88 5.64
N ASN A 393 27.98 -4.53 6.50
CA ASN A 393 28.01 -3.33 7.36
C ASN A 393 28.51 -2.06 6.61
N ASN A 394 28.49 -2.12 5.28
CA ASN A 394 29.03 -1.09 4.40
C ASN A 394 27.89 -0.24 3.85
N ILE A 395 27.48 0.76 4.63
CA ILE A 395 26.47 1.73 4.21
C ILE A 395 27.19 2.95 3.69
N LEU A 396 26.90 3.37 2.46
CA LEU A 396 27.51 4.53 1.81
C LEU A 396 29.04 4.45 1.70
N GLY A 397 29.61 3.23 1.65
CA GLY A 397 31.04 2.99 1.59
C GLY A 397 31.75 3.10 2.94
N ALA A 398 31.03 2.89 4.03
CA ALA A 398 31.58 2.80 5.37
C ALA A 398 31.02 1.61 6.14
N LYS A 399 31.87 0.96 6.93
CA LYS A 399 31.44 -0.05 7.90
C LYS A 399 31.15 0.64 9.23
N PHE A 400 30.04 0.28 9.83
CA PHE A 400 29.61 0.83 11.10
C PHE A 400 29.66 -0.24 12.19
N LYS A 401 29.95 0.18 13.42
CA LYS A 401 29.83 -0.62 14.64
C LYS A 401 29.12 0.21 15.72
N PRO A 402 28.44 -0.42 16.67
CA PRO A 402 27.91 0.29 17.82
C PRO A 402 29.02 1.05 18.56
N VAL A 403 28.74 2.28 18.99
CA VAL A 403 29.65 3.06 19.82
C VAL A 403 29.85 2.34 21.15
N ASP A 404 31.11 2.15 21.57
CA ASP A 404 31.43 1.50 22.83
C ASP A 404 31.07 2.36 24.07
N SER A 405 30.97 1.70 25.22
CA SER A 405 30.56 2.34 26.47
C SER A 405 31.49 3.49 26.90
N LYS A 406 32.79 3.44 26.54
CA LYS A 406 33.76 4.48 26.90
C LYS A 406 33.50 5.74 26.08
N ILE A 407 33.22 5.58 24.80
CA ILE A 407 32.89 6.70 23.91
C ILE A 407 31.53 7.28 24.29
N LYS A 408 30.53 6.42 24.55
CA LYS A 408 29.21 6.85 25.02
C LYS A 408 29.32 7.74 26.27
N ASN A 409 30.08 7.29 27.27
CA ASN A 409 30.27 8.04 28.50
C ASN A 409 31.08 9.34 28.30
N ARG A 410 32.09 9.32 27.42
CA ARG A 410 32.93 10.51 27.14
C ARG A 410 32.15 11.63 26.48
N TYR A 411 31.24 11.29 25.54
CA TYR A 411 30.49 12.26 24.75
C TYR A 411 29.01 12.37 25.17
N ASN A 412 28.65 11.75 26.29
CA ASN A 412 27.27 11.70 26.80
C ASN A 412 26.25 11.22 25.76
N LEU A 413 26.63 10.18 25.00
CA LEU A 413 25.79 9.59 23.96
C LEU A 413 25.00 8.42 24.52
N GLN A 414 23.70 8.42 24.35
CA GLN A 414 22.84 7.27 24.71
C GLN A 414 22.92 6.15 23.68
N TYR A 415 23.08 6.48 22.40
CA TYR A 415 23.23 5.57 21.27
C TYR A 415 24.12 6.21 20.20
N GLY A 416 24.58 5.42 19.21
CA GLY A 416 25.34 5.89 18.08
C GLY A 416 26.04 4.77 17.34
N LEU A 417 26.41 5.07 16.10
CA LEU A 417 27.26 4.22 15.28
C LEU A 417 28.59 4.93 15.03
N GLN A 418 29.67 4.19 15.20
CA GLN A 418 31.03 4.64 14.90
C GLN A 418 31.43 4.05 13.55
N ILE A 419 32.07 4.85 12.70
CA ILE A 419 32.64 4.37 11.44
C ILE A 419 33.89 3.54 11.75
N SER A 420 33.82 2.23 11.54
CA SER A 420 34.96 1.34 11.76
C SER A 420 35.90 1.28 10.55
N GLU A 421 35.37 1.36 9.35
CA GLU A 421 36.12 1.43 8.09
C GLU A 421 35.41 2.39 7.14
N LEU A 422 36.19 3.15 6.34
CA LEU A 422 35.69 4.09 5.35
C LEU A 422 36.48 3.93 4.05
N GLU A 423 35.76 3.63 2.96
CA GLU A 423 36.38 3.55 1.64
C GLU A 423 36.78 4.95 1.13
N SER A 424 37.96 5.09 0.59
CA SER A 424 38.50 6.37 0.15
C SER A 424 37.74 7.08 -0.97
N ASN A 425 36.90 6.32 -1.72
CA ASN A 425 36.02 6.82 -2.79
C ASN A 425 34.53 6.78 -2.43
N SER A 426 34.18 6.50 -1.17
CA SER A 426 32.82 6.44 -0.70
C SER A 426 32.08 7.77 -0.77
N ILE A 427 30.76 7.72 -0.73
CA ILE A 427 29.91 8.90 -0.66
C ILE A 427 30.25 9.71 0.61
N LEU A 428 30.39 9.03 1.75
CA LEU A 428 30.73 9.68 3.02
C LEU A 428 32.12 10.33 3.00
N SER A 429 33.11 9.69 2.34
CA SER A 429 34.46 10.27 2.19
C SER A 429 34.41 11.53 1.32
N LYS A 430 33.61 11.56 0.25
CA LYS A 430 33.45 12.73 -0.63
C LYS A 430 32.78 13.90 0.08
N GLU A 431 31.87 13.61 1.01
CA GLU A 431 31.23 14.63 1.87
C GLU A 431 32.07 15.03 3.08
N GLY A 432 33.36 14.63 3.11
CA GLY A 432 34.29 15.05 4.15
C GLY A 432 34.18 14.31 5.48
N ILE A 433 33.34 13.28 5.57
CA ILE A 433 33.20 12.43 6.77
C ILE A 433 34.48 11.57 6.87
N LYS A 434 35.03 11.47 8.07
CA LYS A 434 36.25 10.71 8.37
C LYS A 434 35.95 9.52 9.26
N LYS A 435 36.84 8.54 9.24
CA LYS A 435 36.83 7.45 10.21
C LYS A 435 37.12 8.04 11.60
N ASP A 436 36.34 7.60 12.62
CA ASP A 436 36.29 7.88 14.07
C ASP A 436 35.18 8.79 14.54
#